data_2358f57efede6d9ba94e7a7c2edcb5dd
#
_entry.id   2358f57efede6d9ba94e7a7c2edcb5dd
#
_cell.length_a   1.000
_cell.length_b   1.000
_cell.length_c   1.000
_cell.angle_alpha   90.00
_cell.angle_beta   90.00
_cell.angle_gamma   90.00
#
_symmetry.space_group_name_H-M   'P 1'
#
loop_
_entity.id
_entity.type
_entity.pdbx_description
1 polymer ?
#
loop_
_entity_poly.entity_id
_entity_poly.type
_entity_poly.pdbx_seq_one_letter_code
_entity_poly.pdbx_strand_id
1 'polypeptide(L)'
;MHLIHRMLARTSDLPPERQVTLHAERRQFLKRRWRGTAEDGTDFGFDLEERLIDGCVILHQNGSDYLVRQTPETVYRVPFESPTHAALVA
;
A
#
# COMPACT_ATOMS: atom_id res chain seq x y z
N MET A 1 3.12 -6.14 17.01
CA MET A 1 3.52 -5.64 15.67
C MET A 1 4.35 -6.71 14.97
N HIS A 2 4.05 -6.95 13.71
CA HIS A 2 4.80 -7.89 12.89
C HIS A 2 5.96 -7.19 12.22
N LEU A 3 7.15 -7.80 12.29
CA LEU A 3 8.32 -7.27 11.60
C LEU A 3 8.48 -7.97 10.25
N ILE A 4 8.61 -7.18 9.21
CA ILE A 4 8.69 -7.68 7.84
C ILE A 4 10.04 -7.30 7.25
N HIS A 5 10.78 -8.30 6.79
CA HIS A 5 12.09 -8.09 6.16
C HIS A 5 12.06 -8.32 4.67
N ARG A 6 11.06 -9.07 4.21
CA ARG A 6 10.90 -9.36 2.79
C ARG A 6 9.47 -9.78 2.52
N MET A 7 9.07 -9.74 1.26
CA MET A 7 7.75 -10.23 0.88
C MET A 7 7.75 -11.75 0.84
N LEU A 8 6.58 -12.35 1.10
CA LEU A 8 6.39 -13.79 1.01
C LEU A 8 6.12 -14.23 -0.42
N ALA A 9 5.38 -13.43 -1.16
CA ALA A 9 5.01 -13.73 -2.52
C ALA A 9 4.72 -12.44 -3.25
N ARG A 10 4.80 -12.48 -4.58
CA ARG A 10 4.55 -11.30 -5.40
C ARG A 10 3.07 -11.00 -5.52
N THR A 11 2.24 -12.03 -5.47
CA THR A 11 0.78 -11.89 -5.57
C THR A 11 0.13 -12.87 -4.63
N SER A 12 -1.16 -12.65 -4.36
CA SER A 12 -1.96 -13.56 -3.56
C SER A 12 -2.88 -14.36 -4.48
N ASP A 13 -2.99 -15.66 -4.21
CA ASP A 13 -3.92 -16.54 -4.92
C ASP A 13 -5.26 -16.65 -4.19
N LEU A 14 -5.39 -15.99 -3.04
CA LEU A 14 -6.63 -16.07 -2.27
C LEU A 14 -7.67 -15.11 -2.83
N PRO A 15 -8.97 -15.41 -2.60
CA PRO A 15 -10.03 -14.51 -3.02
C PRO A 15 -9.98 -13.21 -2.22
N PRO A 16 -10.59 -12.13 -2.74
CA PRO A 16 -10.54 -10.82 -2.08
C PRO A 16 -10.99 -10.82 -0.62
N GLU A 17 -11.96 -11.67 -0.26
CA GLU A 17 -12.45 -11.72 1.11
C GLU A 17 -11.42 -12.33 2.07
N ARG A 18 -10.37 -12.94 1.55
CA ARG A 18 -9.26 -13.46 2.32
C ARG A 18 -8.00 -12.65 2.15
N GLN A 19 -8.13 -11.44 1.64
CA GLN A 19 -7.02 -10.51 1.48
C GLN A 19 -7.25 -9.30 2.36
N VAL A 20 -6.24 -8.95 3.14
CA VAL A 20 -6.26 -7.74 3.97
C VAL A 20 -5.22 -6.80 3.41
N THR A 21 -5.60 -5.58 3.12
CA THR A 21 -4.73 -4.63 2.45
C THR A 21 -4.12 -3.64 3.44
N LEU A 22 -2.83 -3.39 3.27
CA LEU A 22 -2.13 -2.29 3.89
C LEU A 22 -1.81 -1.30 2.79
N HIS A 23 -2.38 -0.11 2.91
CA HIS A 23 -2.18 0.94 1.90
C HIS A 23 -0.89 1.70 2.20
N ALA A 24 -0.06 1.86 1.18
CA ALA A 24 1.21 2.56 1.32
C ALA A 24 1.38 3.53 0.17
N GLU A 25 2.02 4.65 0.46
CA GLU A 25 2.34 5.63 -0.57
C GLU A 25 3.58 5.19 -1.33
N ARG A 26 3.73 5.73 -2.53
CA ARG A 26 4.87 5.40 -3.36
C ARG A 26 6.19 5.57 -2.64
N ARG A 27 6.35 6.65 -1.91
CA ARG A 27 7.59 6.92 -1.18
C ARG A 27 7.88 5.88 -0.11
N GLN A 28 6.85 5.22 0.43
CA GLN A 28 7.04 4.16 1.42
C GLN A 28 7.63 2.91 0.79
N PHE A 29 7.26 2.63 -0.47
CA PHE A 29 7.86 1.51 -1.21
C PHE A 29 9.36 1.72 -1.45
N LEU A 30 9.82 2.96 -1.39
CA LEU A 30 11.23 3.28 -1.60
C LEU A 30 12.03 3.26 -0.32
N LYS A 31 11.38 3.20 0.84
CA LYS A 31 12.04 3.19 2.13
C LYS A 31 12.29 1.78 2.60
N ARG A 32 13.41 1.56 3.26
CA ARG A 32 13.68 0.27 3.87
C ARG A 32 13.00 0.12 5.21
N ARG A 33 12.86 1.21 5.96
CA ARG A 33 12.26 1.18 7.29
C ARG A 33 11.08 2.10 7.36
N TRP A 34 9.94 1.53 7.74
CA TRP A 34 8.73 2.31 7.95
C TRP A 34 7.71 1.45 8.67
N ARG A 35 6.61 2.04 9.05
CA ARG A 35 5.51 1.34 9.70
C ARG A 35 4.24 1.57 8.94
N GLY A 36 3.34 0.59 9.04
CA GLY A 36 2.03 0.71 8.45
C GLY A 36 1.02 -0.12 9.22
N THR A 37 -0.26 0.18 9.00
CA THR A 37 -1.37 -0.53 9.61
C THR A 37 -2.29 -1.02 8.53
N ALA A 38 -2.62 -2.31 8.57
CA ALA A 38 -3.54 -2.90 7.61
C ALA A 38 -4.98 -2.50 7.91
N GLU A 39 -5.88 -2.76 6.97
CA GLU A 39 -7.28 -2.38 7.11
C GLU A 39 -7.96 -3.01 8.32
N ASP A 40 -7.49 -4.17 8.75
CA ASP A 40 -8.06 -4.84 9.92
C ASP A 40 -7.44 -4.38 11.23
N GLY A 41 -6.55 -3.38 11.19
CA GLY A 41 -5.91 -2.85 12.38
C GLY A 41 -4.60 -3.52 12.75
N THR A 42 -4.15 -4.48 11.98
CA THR A 42 -2.87 -5.16 12.24
C THR A 42 -1.71 -4.23 11.93
N ASP A 43 -0.79 -4.09 12.88
CA ASP A 43 0.36 -3.22 12.75
C ASP A 43 1.57 -3.97 12.22
N PHE A 44 2.30 -3.33 11.31
CA PHE A 44 3.51 -3.89 10.72
C PHE A 44 4.65 -2.90 10.85
N GLY A 45 5.83 -3.44 11.16
CA GLY A 45 7.07 -2.69 11.06
C GLY A 45 7.89 -3.29 9.92
N PHE A 46 8.46 -2.43 9.10
CA PHE A 46 9.26 -2.87 7.96
C PHE A 46 10.71 -2.51 8.16
N ASP A 47 11.57 -3.50 7.98
CA ASP A 47 13.03 -3.33 7.92
C ASP A 47 13.49 -4.21 6.77
N LEU A 48 13.37 -3.68 5.56
CA LEU A 48 13.38 -4.47 4.35
C LEU A 48 14.76 -4.73 3.80
N GLU A 49 14.97 -5.97 3.37
CA GLU A 49 16.17 -6.38 2.68
C GLU A 49 16.02 -6.21 1.18
N GLU A 50 14.77 -6.07 0.70
CA GLU A 50 14.46 -5.92 -0.70
C GLU A 50 13.30 -4.94 -0.85
N ARG A 51 13.11 -4.44 -2.06
CA ARG A 51 11.97 -3.56 -2.32
C ARG A 51 10.69 -4.37 -2.42
N LEU A 52 9.63 -3.81 -1.85
CA LEU A 52 8.30 -4.37 -1.99
C LEU A 52 7.75 -4.05 -3.39
N ILE A 53 6.85 -4.91 -3.83
CA ILE A 53 6.15 -4.74 -5.11
C ILE A 53 4.70 -4.46 -4.78
N ASP A 54 4.06 -3.59 -5.55
CA ASP A 54 2.64 -3.29 -5.36
C ASP A 54 1.82 -4.58 -5.45
N GLY A 55 1.02 -4.83 -4.41
CA GLY A 55 0.21 -6.04 -4.33
C GLY A 55 0.91 -7.26 -3.76
N CYS A 56 2.13 -7.12 -3.25
CA CYS A 56 2.87 -8.26 -2.70
C CYS A 56 2.30 -8.71 -1.36
N VAL A 57 2.46 -10.01 -1.08
CA VAL A 57 2.04 -10.60 0.18
C VAL A 57 3.17 -10.48 1.18
N ILE A 58 2.89 -9.97 2.36
CA ILE A 58 3.89 -9.81 3.42
C ILE A 58 3.65 -10.72 4.61
N LEU A 59 2.44 -11.23 4.76
CA LEU A 59 2.11 -12.13 5.87
C LEU A 59 0.94 -13.00 5.47
N HIS A 60 0.96 -14.26 5.91
CA HIS A 60 -0.18 -15.15 5.80
C HIS A 60 -0.55 -15.59 7.22
N GLN A 61 -1.76 -15.31 7.65
CA GLN A 61 -2.19 -15.61 8.99
C GLN A 61 -3.69 -15.84 9.03
N ASN A 62 -4.11 -16.91 9.73
CA ASN A 62 -5.52 -17.23 9.91
C ASN A 62 -6.28 -17.38 8.58
N GLY A 63 -5.62 -17.96 7.60
CA GLY A 63 -6.24 -18.18 6.29
C GLY A 63 -6.37 -16.94 5.42
N SER A 64 -5.73 -15.86 5.79
CA SER A 64 -5.77 -14.61 5.04
C SER A 64 -4.36 -14.18 4.66
N ASP A 65 -4.25 -13.50 3.52
CA ASP A 65 -3.01 -12.90 3.07
C ASP A 65 -3.05 -11.40 3.33
N TYR A 66 -1.96 -10.88 3.87
CA TYR A 66 -1.80 -9.44 4.07
C TYR A 66 -0.96 -8.89 2.93
N LEU A 67 -1.50 -7.92 2.23
CA LEU A 67 -0.89 -7.35 1.03
C LEU A 67 -0.55 -5.90 1.26
N VAL A 68 0.52 -5.44 0.60
CA VAL A 68 0.81 -4.01 0.55
C VAL A 68 0.44 -3.52 -0.83
N ARG A 69 -0.49 -2.57 -0.89
CA ARG A 69 -0.92 -1.97 -2.16
C ARG A 69 -0.59 -0.50 -2.15
N GLN A 70 -0.08 -0.05 -3.28
CA GLN A 70 0.24 1.36 -3.44
C GLN A 70 -1.04 2.16 -3.59
N THR A 71 -1.17 3.17 -2.75
CA THR A 71 -2.27 4.12 -2.86
C THR A 71 -2.05 4.95 -4.11
N PRO A 72 -3.06 5.07 -4.97
CA PRO A 72 -2.92 5.91 -6.15
C PRO A 72 -2.58 7.34 -5.73
N GLU A 73 -1.60 7.93 -6.40
CA GLU A 73 -1.27 9.31 -6.14
C GLU A 73 -2.42 10.18 -6.62
N THR A 74 -2.87 11.05 -5.75
CA THR A 74 -3.82 12.04 -6.15
C THR A 74 -3.05 13.14 -6.83
N VAL A 75 -3.20 13.22 -8.11
CA VAL A 75 -2.63 14.31 -8.86
C VAL A 75 -3.66 15.41 -8.88
N TYR A 76 -3.37 16.52 -8.24
CA TYR A 76 -4.24 17.62 -8.30
C TYR A 76 -3.94 18.35 -9.57
N ARG A 77 -4.91 18.31 -10.39
CA ARG A 77 -4.95 19.16 -11.48
C ARG A 77 -5.56 20.34 -11.04
N VAL A 78 -4.88 21.07 -10.94
CA VAL A 78 -5.48 22.30 -10.60
C VAL A 78 -6.40 22.76 -11.61
N PRO A 79 -7.03 22.80 -11.66
CA PRO A 79 -7.72 23.01 -12.21
C PRO A 79 -7.94 23.68 -12.82
N PHE A 80 -7.90 23.18 -12.89
CA PHE A 80 -8.10 23.69 -13.05
C PHE A 80 -8.13 24.07 -13.65
N GLU A 81 -8.37 24.12 -14.14
CA GLU A 81 -8.52 24.49 -14.06
C GLU A 81 -8.79 24.77 -14.26
N SER A 82 -9.14 25.16 -14.89
CA SER A 82 -9.56 25.63 -14.50
C SER A 82 -9.92 25.98 -14.71
N PRO A 83 -10.13 26.56 -15.09
CA PRO A 83 -10.57 26.95 -14.75
C PRO A 83 -10.83 26.98 -14.79
N THR A 84 -11.09 27.34 -15.04
CA THR A 84 -11.44 27.34 -14.59
C THR A 84 -11.42 27.15 -14.45
N HIS A 85 -11.62 27.49 -14.56
CA HIS A 85 -11.68 27.36 -14.18
C HIS A 85 -11.61 27.25 -14.03
N ALA A 86 -11.41 27.03 -14.14
CA ALA A 86 -11.40 27.12 -13.68
C ALA A 86 -11.48 27.06 -13.63
N ALA A 87 -11.48 27.37 -13.78
CA ALA A 87 -11.63 27.42 -13.33
C ALA A 87 -11.66 27.13 -13.26
N LEU A 88 -12.04 27.48 -13.41
CA LEU A 88 -12.13 27.29 -13.00
C LEU A 88 -12.09 26.99 -12.95
N VAL A 89 -12.14 26.78 -12.95
CA VAL A 89 -12.20 26.75 -12.59
C VAL A 89 -12.26 26.60 -12.74
N ALA A 90 -12.31 26.69 -13.01
CA ALA A 90 -12.45 26.78 -12.76
C ALA A 90 -12.58 26.69 -12.89
#